data_5f24e2e268c5582edc9117923dc90529
#
_entry.id   5f24e2e268c5582edc9117923dc90529
#
_cell.length_a   1.000
_cell.length_b   1.000
_cell.length_c   1.000
_cell.angle_alpha   90.00
_cell.angle_beta   90.00
_cell.angle_gamma   90.00
#
_symmetry.space_group_name_H-M   'P 1'
#
loop_
_entity.id
_entity.type
_entity.pdbx_description
1 polymer ?
#
loop_
_entity_poly.entity_id
_entity_poly.type
_entity_poly.pdbx_seq_one_letter_code
_entity_poly.pdbx_strand_id
1 'polypeptide(L)'
;MEQVLSQAEIDALLGGISEGVIETEIQQEAAAPVEEQQEVKSIDFIRYTKGKKEKLPALEFIYDRFSKSFRSALSLFMEKEIEVGVTPVQYVEYAEFIKTLPLPTNMNIVVTENLKGFFIVIFDAKMIFSVLETIFGSSIISAPKIEGREFTKIEFNVIKKLIDLVSIEMEKAWSPVYEIHCKYSRSEINPNYITMVAPEENVSLCEFSIEIGDITSWMKVCMPYGVLETVKSYLMSTPSREDMEMREKWLSQLKERVLDVPLEIRALLGKKKMHIQEFMQIAEDNIIVVDRYVNDPIDIAIYEKTKFRGKMGIYKGNKAVKIEELAS
;
A
#
# COMPACT_ATOMS: atom_id res chain seq x y z
N MET A 1 24.96 -26.13 60.06
CA MET A 1 26.26 -26.78 60.05
C MET A 1 26.32 -27.59 58.79
N GLU A 2 26.96 -27.03 57.77
CA GLU A 2 27.20 -27.73 56.50
C GLU A 2 28.30 -28.78 56.76
N GLN A 3 27.98 -30.03 56.54
CA GLN A 3 28.97 -31.11 56.50
C GLN A 3 29.70 -31.01 55.14
N VAL A 4 30.85 -30.42 55.14
CA VAL A 4 31.78 -30.45 54.01
C VAL A 4 32.45 -31.81 54.01
N LEU A 5 32.26 -32.62 52.97
CA LEU A 5 32.95 -33.88 52.77
C LEU A 5 34.46 -33.70 52.78
N SER A 6 35.17 -34.62 53.46
CA SER A 6 36.62 -34.59 53.52
C SER A 6 37.25 -34.92 52.16
N GLN A 7 38.47 -34.46 51.91
CA GLN A 7 39.18 -34.69 50.65
C GLN A 7 39.38 -36.15 50.33
N ALA A 8 39.53 -36.99 51.33
CA ALA A 8 39.65 -38.45 51.20
C ALA A 8 38.33 -39.13 50.75
N GLU A 9 37.17 -38.54 51.10
CA GLU A 9 35.87 -39.05 50.67
C GLU A 9 35.55 -38.63 49.21
N ILE A 10 36.07 -37.48 48.81
CA ILE A 10 35.95 -37.00 47.42
C ILE A 10 36.85 -37.85 46.49
N ASP A 11 38.07 -38.16 46.90
CA ASP A 11 38.98 -39.02 46.13
C ASP A 11 38.47 -40.50 46.04
N ALA A 12 37.83 -40.99 47.07
CA ALA A 12 37.18 -42.31 47.07
C ALA A 12 35.99 -42.39 46.13
N LEU A 13 35.17 -41.33 46.07
CA LEU A 13 34.06 -41.22 45.13
C LEU A 13 34.52 -41.09 43.67
N LEU A 14 35.56 -40.31 43.41
CA LEU A 14 36.12 -40.15 42.06
C LEU A 14 36.80 -41.47 41.59
N GLY A 15 37.48 -42.22 42.50
CA GLY A 15 38.04 -43.52 42.18
C GLY A 15 36.97 -44.57 41.84
N GLY A 16 35.86 -44.58 42.60
CA GLY A 16 34.75 -45.51 42.36
C GLY A 16 34.01 -45.28 41.01
N ILE A 17 33.99 -44.02 40.55
CA ILE A 17 33.39 -43.66 39.24
C ILE A 17 34.30 -44.10 38.09
N SER A 18 35.64 -44.02 38.26
CA SER A 18 36.61 -44.42 37.23
C SER A 18 36.74 -45.92 37.04
N GLU A 19 36.40 -46.73 38.06
CA GLU A 19 36.45 -48.20 37.98
C GLU A 19 35.10 -48.88 37.67
N GLY A 20 34.04 -48.13 37.45
CA GLY A 20 32.72 -48.69 37.02
C GLY A 20 32.01 -49.55 38.06
N VAL A 21 32.31 -49.38 39.35
CA VAL A 21 31.80 -50.25 40.43
C VAL A 21 30.58 -49.67 41.14
N ILE A 22 30.09 -48.51 40.79
CA ILE A 22 28.91 -47.90 41.40
C ILE A 22 27.75 -47.94 40.39
N GLU A 23 26.91 -48.95 40.48
CA GLU A 23 25.57 -48.99 39.88
C GLU A 23 24.64 -48.14 40.75
N THR A 24 24.21 -47.00 40.21
CA THR A 24 23.15 -46.21 40.81
C THR A 24 21.79 -46.85 40.46
N GLU A 25 21.23 -47.61 41.34
CA GLU A 25 19.83 -48.04 41.27
C GLU A 25 18.92 -46.82 41.42
N ILE A 26 18.39 -46.33 40.29
CA ILE A 26 17.24 -45.44 40.26
C ILE A 26 16.02 -46.35 40.15
N GLN A 27 15.21 -46.42 41.21
CA GLN A 27 13.90 -47.04 41.15
C GLN A 27 13.06 -46.40 40.09
N GLN A 28 12.88 -47.10 38.97
CA GLN A 28 11.90 -46.76 37.95
C GLN A 28 10.54 -47.36 38.35
N GLU A 29 9.59 -46.47 38.67
CA GLU A 29 8.17 -46.76 38.52
C GLU A 29 7.86 -46.91 37.03
N ALA A 30 7.21 -48.02 36.67
CA ALA A 30 6.94 -48.47 35.33
C ALA A 30 5.99 -47.50 34.58
N ALA A 31 6.50 -46.78 33.61
CA ALA A 31 5.72 -46.26 32.50
C ALA A 31 6.36 -46.78 31.20
N ALA A 32 5.53 -47.35 30.33
CA ALA A 32 5.91 -47.99 29.08
C ALA A 32 6.73 -47.04 28.16
N PRO A 33 7.67 -47.58 27.37
CA PRO A 33 8.48 -46.74 26.46
C PRO A 33 7.61 -46.24 25.30
N VAL A 34 7.32 -44.94 25.28
CA VAL A 34 6.95 -44.27 24.06
C VAL A 34 8.26 -44.00 23.31
N GLU A 35 8.51 -44.78 22.28
CA GLU A 35 9.55 -44.46 21.28
C GLU A 35 9.21 -43.12 20.65
N GLU A 36 9.81 -42.03 21.14
CA GLU A 36 9.92 -40.78 20.36
C GLU A 36 10.83 -41.09 19.19
N GLN A 37 10.22 -41.50 18.09
CA GLN A 37 10.84 -41.39 16.78
C GLN A 37 11.09 -39.90 16.53
N GLN A 38 12.29 -39.43 16.83
CA GLN A 38 12.80 -38.17 16.30
C GLN A 38 12.84 -38.34 14.79
N GLU A 39 11.76 -37.94 14.10
CA GLU A 39 11.79 -37.73 12.67
C GLU A 39 12.90 -36.73 12.37
N VAL A 40 14.00 -37.25 11.88
CA VAL A 40 15.06 -36.42 11.26
C VAL A 40 14.43 -35.79 10.01
N LYS A 41 13.82 -34.63 10.17
CA LYS A 41 13.34 -33.84 9.05
C LYS A 41 14.56 -33.46 8.24
N SER A 42 14.68 -33.98 7.03
CA SER A 42 15.70 -33.56 6.07
C SER A 42 15.56 -32.05 5.89
N ILE A 43 16.57 -31.29 6.36
CA ILE A 43 16.63 -29.85 6.17
C ILE A 43 17.02 -29.61 4.71
N ASP A 44 16.05 -29.24 3.90
CA ASP A 44 16.31 -28.74 2.56
C ASP A 44 16.96 -27.35 2.68
N PHE A 45 18.29 -27.32 2.53
CA PHE A 45 19.07 -26.09 2.64
C PHE A 45 18.60 -25.00 1.65
N ILE A 46 18.02 -25.39 0.54
CA ILE A 46 17.44 -24.46 -0.45
C ILE A 46 16.19 -23.77 0.12
N ARG A 47 15.36 -24.53 0.84
CA ARG A 47 14.20 -23.99 1.57
C ARG A 47 14.60 -23.17 2.79
N TYR A 48 15.68 -23.58 3.50
CA TYR A 48 16.17 -22.87 4.68
C TYR A 48 16.77 -21.51 4.34
N THR A 49 17.44 -21.38 3.19
CA THR A 49 17.97 -20.11 2.68
C THR A 49 16.87 -19.22 2.10
N LYS A 50 15.81 -19.80 1.51
CA LYS A 50 14.61 -19.04 1.08
C LYS A 50 13.75 -18.58 2.27
N GLY A 51 13.85 -19.20 3.44
CA GLY A 51 12.98 -18.97 4.60
C GLY A 51 13.33 -17.79 5.52
N LYS A 52 14.55 -17.26 5.48
CA LYS A 52 14.93 -16.05 6.23
C LYS A 52 14.66 -14.79 5.40
N LYS A 53 13.37 -14.46 5.28
CA LYS A 53 13.02 -13.16 4.70
C LYS A 53 13.31 -12.08 5.69
N GLU A 54 13.97 -11.05 5.20
CA GLU A 54 14.17 -9.84 5.96
C GLU A 54 12.81 -9.22 6.26
N LYS A 55 12.52 -9.02 7.53
CA LYS A 55 11.35 -8.27 7.95
C LYS A 55 11.44 -6.86 7.35
N LEU A 56 10.33 -6.36 6.89
CA LEU A 56 10.19 -5.02 6.33
C LEU A 56 9.45 -4.13 7.35
N PRO A 57 10.18 -3.45 8.27
CA PRO A 57 9.56 -2.75 9.39
C PRO A 57 8.59 -1.66 8.96
N ALA A 58 8.89 -0.97 7.83
CA ALA A 58 8.00 0.06 7.31
C ALA A 58 6.66 -0.50 6.83
N LEU A 59 6.57 -1.79 6.46
CA LEU A 59 5.31 -2.39 6.06
C LEU A 59 4.33 -2.51 7.23
N GLU A 60 4.83 -2.88 8.42
CA GLU A 60 4.02 -2.91 9.65
C GLU A 60 3.52 -1.51 10.00
N PHE A 61 4.38 -0.49 9.88
CA PHE A 61 4.02 0.91 10.07
C PHE A 61 2.93 1.36 9.07
N ILE A 62 3.06 0.99 7.79
CA ILE A 62 2.07 1.31 6.75
C ILE A 62 0.71 0.70 7.09
N TYR A 63 0.67 -0.57 7.50
CA TYR A 63 -0.58 -1.26 7.82
C TYR A 63 -1.22 -0.75 9.12
N ASP A 64 -0.43 -0.36 10.13
CA ASP A 64 -0.97 0.30 11.33
C ASP A 64 -1.59 1.66 10.98
N ARG A 65 -0.94 2.44 10.13
CA ARG A 65 -1.49 3.70 9.62
C ARG A 65 -2.74 3.50 8.79
N PHE A 66 -2.72 2.48 7.90
CA PHE A 66 -3.89 2.10 7.10
C PHE A 66 -5.07 1.71 7.98
N SER A 67 -4.88 0.87 9.00
CA SER A 67 -5.97 0.43 9.87
C SER A 67 -6.68 1.61 10.54
N LYS A 68 -5.92 2.61 11.00
CA LYS A 68 -6.46 3.83 11.64
C LYS A 68 -7.25 4.70 10.66
N SER A 69 -6.72 4.93 9.45
CA SER A 69 -7.39 5.74 8.44
C SER A 69 -8.59 5.02 7.85
N PHE A 70 -8.47 3.72 7.60
CA PHE A 70 -9.54 2.87 7.08
C PHE A 70 -10.70 2.75 8.07
N ARG A 71 -10.42 2.62 9.38
CA ARG A 71 -11.45 2.67 10.43
C ARG A 71 -12.32 3.93 10.30
N SER A 72 -11.68 5.09 10.22
CA SER A 72 -12.39 6.37 10.11
C SER A 72 -13.20 6.47 8.82
N ALA A 73 -12.62 6.05 7.69
CA ALA A 73 -13.26 6.08 6.39
C ALA A 73 -14.44 5.10 6.30
N LEU A 74 -14.27 3.88 6.84
CA LEU A 74 -15.32 2.85 6.86
C LEU A 74 -16.47 3.24 7.81
N SER A 75 -16.16 3.82 8.99
CA SER A 75 -17.16 4.33 9.92
C SER A 75 -18.00 5.45 9.30
N LEU A 76 -17.35 6.34 8.53
CA LEU A 76 -18.07 7.39 7.79
C LEU A 76 -18.93 6.79 6.65
N PHE A 77 -18.43 5.81 5.94
CA PHE A 77 -19.13 5.14 4.84
C PHE A 77 -20.38 4.39 5.30
N MET A 78 -20.32 3.77 6.49
CA MET A 78 -21.39 2.98 7.06
C MET A 78 -22.28 3.76 8.03
N GLU A 79 -21.88 4.99 8.41
CA GLU A 79 -22.55 5.79 9.45
C GLU A 79 -22.70 5.04 10.79
N LYS A 80 -21.70 4.19 11.10
CA LYS A 80 -21.65 3.36 12.31
C LYS A 80 -20.25 3.39 12.93
N GLU A 81 -20.20 3.15 14.23
CA GLU A 81 -18.93 2.94 14.91
C GLU A 81 -18.35 1.57 14.55
N ILE A 82 -17.08 1.56 14.11
CA ILE A 82 -16.37 0.37 13.64
C ILE A 82 -15.01 0.35 14.31
N GLU A 83 -14.61 -0.82 14.76
CA GLU A 83 -13.24 -1.06 15.22
C GLU A 83 -12.46 -1.85 14.17
N VAL A 84 -11.21 -1.45 13.93
CA VAL A 84 -10.30 -2.14 13.00
C VAL A 84 -8.99 -2.43 13.72
N GLY A 85 -8.74 -3.70 13.96
CA GLY A 85 -7.47 -4.20 14.47
C GLY A 85 -6.56 -4.64 13.32
N VAL A 86 -5.25 -4.69 13.54
CA VAL A 86 -4.25 -5.17 12.57
C VAL A 86 -3.39 -6.24 13.20
N THR A 87 -3.14 -7.33 12.47
CA THR A 87 -2.20 -8.38 12.89
C THR A 87 -0.80 -8.12 12.34
N PRO A 88 0.25 -8.65 12.98
CA PRO A 88 1.60 -8.58 12.43
C PRO A 88 1.68 -9.19 11.03
N VAL A 89 2.52 -8.62 10.18
CA VAL A 89 2.73 -9.10 8.81
C VAL A 89 3.36 -10.49 8.82
N GLN A 90 2.74 -11.42 8.11
CA GLN A 90 3.23 -12.77 7.93
C GLN A 90 3.77 -12.94 6.50
N TYR A 91 4.80 -13.76 6.36
CA TYR A 91 5.38 -14.12 5.07
C TYR A 91 5.18 -15.61 4.86
N VAL A 92 4.32 -15.96 3.90
CA VAL A 92 3.91 -17.34 3.61
C VAL A 92 4.03 -17.64 2.13
N GLU A 93 4.10 -18.91 1.74
CA GLU A 93 3.97 -19.29 0.33
C GLU A 93 2.53 -19.10 -0.14
N TYR A 94 2.36 -18.61 -1.36
CA TYR A 94 1.04 -18.32 -1.92
C TYR A 94 0.15 -19.57 -1.95
N ALA A 95 0.71 -20.73 -2.31
CA ALA A 95 -0.03 -21.99 -2.33
C ALA A 95 -0.55 -22.42 -0.94
N GLU A 96 0.21 -22.14 0.14
CA GLU A 96 -0.25 -22.41 1.51
C GLU A 96 -1.36 -21.43 1.90
N PHE A 97 -1.20 -20.15 1.58
CA PHE A 97 -2.20 -19.13 1.86
C PHE A 97 -3.55 -19.47 1.20
N ILE A 98 -3.55 -19.81 -0.08
CA ILE A 98 -4.78 -20.13 -0.83
C ILE A 98 -5.55 -21.28 -0.20
N LYS A 99 -4.88 -22.29 0.36
CA LYS A 99 -5.53 -23.42 1.03
C LYS A 99 -6.28 -23.02 2.32
N THR A 100 -5.93 -21.89 2.91
CA THR A 100 -6.58 -21.39 4.13
C THR A 100 -7.85 -20.62 3.86
N LEU A 101 -8.12 -20.27 2.62
CA LEU A 101 -9.28 -19.45 2.25
C LEU A 101 -10.54 -20.32 2.13
N PRO A 102 -11.67 -19.91 2.77
CA PRO A 102 -12.94 -20.56 2.56
C PRO A 102 -13.43 -20.36 1.12
N LEU A 103 -14.20 -21.30 0.58
CA LEU A 103 -14.86 -21.16 -0.72
C LEU A 103 -16.37 -21.00 -0.53
N PRO A 104 -16.99 -20.03 -1.21
CA PRO A 104 -16.44 -19.00 -2.10
C PRO A 104 -15.78 -17.84 -1.32
N THR A 105 -14.71 -17.27 -1.87
CA THR A 105 -14.00 -16.12 -1.30
C THR A 105 -13.99 -14.96 -2.29
N ASN A 106 -14.23 -13.74 -1.81
CA ASN A 106 -14.14 -12.53 -2.63
C ASN A 106 -12.70 -12.00 -2.62
N MET A 107 -12.01 -12.18 -3.74
CA MET A 107 -10.63 -11.73 -3.94
C MET A 107 -10.61 -10.61 -4.98
N ASN A 108 -10.07 -9.46 -4.60
CA ASN A 108 -10.06 -8.26 -5.44
C ASN A 108 -8.63 -7.89 -5.79
N ILE A 109 -8.33 -7.81 -7.07
CA ILE A 109 -7.00 -7.48 -7.58
C ILE A 109 -6.92 -5.99 -7.80
N VAL A 110 -5.98 -5.35 -7.10
CA VAL A 110 -5.67 -3.92 -7.21
C VAL A 110 -4.26 -3.79 -7.78
N VAL A 111 -4.16 -3.13 -8.93
CA VAL A 111 -2.88 -2.86 -9.60
C VAL A 111 -2.29 -1.57 -9.06
N THR A 112 -0.98 -1.56 -8.87
CA THR A 112 -0.22 -0.39 -8.43
C THR A 112 0.66 0.10 -9.59
N GLU A 113 0.33 1.28 -10.15
CA GLU A 113 1.00 1.79 -11.36
C GLU A 113 2.49 2.07 -11.11
N ASN A 114 2.82 2.73 -9.99
CA ASN A 114 4.20 3.12 -9.68
C ASN A 114 5.10 1.95 -9.27
N LEU A 115 4.54 0.94 -8.57
CA LEU A 115 5.26 -0.27 -8.18
C LEU A 115 5.35 -1.30 -9.33
N LYS A 116 4.64 -1.07 -10.45
CA LYS A 116 4.48 -2.05 -11.55
C LYS A 116 4.10 -3.43 -11.04
N GLY A 117 3.22 -3.47 -10.05
CA GLY A 117 2.80 -4.67 -9.37
C GLY A 117 1.32 -4.64 -9.02
N PHE A 118 0.92 -5.52 -8.12
CA PHE A 118 -0.45 -5.61 -7.64
C PHE A 118 -0.47 -6.15 -6.22
N PHE A 119 -1.59 -5.96 -5.55
CA PHE A 119 -1.93 -6.66 -4.32
C PHE A 119 -3.37 -7.17 -4.39
N ILE A 120 -3.68 -8.13 -3.54
CA ILE A 120 -4.98 -8.77 -3.49
C ILE A 120 -5.63 -8.39 -2.17
N VAL A 121 -6.83 -7.84 -2.25
CA VAL A 121 -7.68 -7.55 -1.08
C VAL A 121 -8.76 -8.61 -1.01
N ILE A 122 -8.86 -9.27 0.14
CA ILE A 122 -9.79 -10.34 0.37
C ILE A 122 -10.73 -9.92 1.48
N PHE A 123 -12.01 -9.95 1.19
CA PHE A 123 -13.05 -9.67 2.17
C PHE A 123 -13.70 -10.93 2.68
N ASP A 124 -13.93 -10.99 3.99
CA ASP A 124 -14.83 -11.97 4.56
C ASP A 124 -16.27 -11.76 4.05
N ALA A 125 -16.95 -12.83 3.72
CA ALA A 125 -18.35 -12.77 3.31
C ALA A 125 -19.24 -12.09 4.37
N LYS A 126 -18.96 -12.33 5.67
CA LYS A 126 -19.65 -11.66 6.77
C LYS A 126 -19.52 -10.13 6.70
N MET A 127 -18.32 -9.63 6.39
CA MET A 127 -18.08 -8.20 6.23
C MET A 127 -18.94 -7.63 5.10
N ILE A 128 -18.92 -8.29 3.93
CA ILE A 128 -19.67 -7.83 2.75
C ILE A 128 -21.17 -7.75 3.08
N PHE A 129 -21.74 -8.80 3.68
CA PHE A 129 -23.16 -8.83 4.03
C PHE A 129 -23.51 -7.80 5.11
N SER A 130 -22.66 -7.60 6.12
CA SER A 130 -22.90 -6.56 7.15
C SER A 130 -22.91 -5.16 6.56
N VAL A 131 -22.02 -4.89 5.58
CA VAL A 131 -22.02 -3.62 4.86
C VAL A 131 -23.28 -3.46 4.01
N LEU A 132 -23.72 -4.52 3.32
CA LEU A 132 -24.96 -4.52 2.53
C LEU A 132 -26.18 -4.25 3.39
N GLU A 133 -26.35 -4.96 4.49
CA GLU A 133 -27.47 -4.78 5.42
C GLU A 133 -27.51 -3.33 5.95
N THR A 134 -26.36 -2.77 6.27
CA THR A 134 -26.28 -1.38 6.73
C THR A 134 -26.71 -0.39 5.64
N ILE A 135 -26.21 -0.57 4.40
CA ILE A 135 -26.57 0.31 3.27
C ILE A 135 -28.05 0.21 2.93
N PHE A 136 -28.66 -0.98 3.08
CA PHE A 136 -30.08 -1.18 2.85
C PHE A 136 -30.97 -0.75 4.05
N GLY A 137 -30.38 -0.15 5.07
CA GLY A 137 -31.12 0.44 6.19
C GLY A 137 -31.55 -0.56 7.26
N SER A 138 -30.94 -1.75 7.33
CA SER A 138 -31.17 -2.67 8.43
C SER A 138 -30.58 -2.11 9.72
N SER A 139 -31.41 -1.90 10.73
CA SER A 139 -30.96 -1.49 12.07
C SER A 139 -30.39 -2.66 12.88
N ILE A 140 -30.73 -3.88 12.52
CA ILE A 140 -30.26 -5.11 13.16
C ILE A 140 -29.37 -5.84 12.16
N ILE A 141 -28.09 -5.86 12.44
CA ILE A 141 -27.13 -6.67 11.67
C ILE A 141 -27.26 -8.08 12.22
N SER A 142 -28.01 -8.93 11.52
CA SER A 142 -28.09 -10.35 11.82
C SER A 142 -26.86 -11.06 11.28
N ALA A 143 -26.37 -12.07 11.99
CA ALA A 143 -25.30 -12.91 11.44
C ALA A 143 -25.78 -13.52 10.11
N PRO A 144 -25.24 -13.13 8.95
CA PRO A 144 -25.77 -13.54 7.68
C PRO A 144 -25.62 -15.07 7.53
N LYS A 145 -26.67 -15.74 7.06
CA LYS A 145 -26.52 -17.10 6.58
C LYS A 145 -25.66 -17.04 5.33
N ILE A 146 -24.42 -17.42 5.47
CA ILE A 146 -23.48 -17.53 4.34
C ILE A 146 -23.95 -18.73 3.52
N GLU A 147 -24.87 -18.48 2.60
CA GLU A 147 -25.19 -19.40 1.53
C GLU A 147 -24.01 -19.37 0.57
N GLY A 148 -23.35 -20.48 0.32
CA GLY A 148 -22.16 -20.57 -0.58
C GLY A 148 -22.47 -20.22 -2.05
N ARG A 149 -23.26 -19.14 -2.29
CA ARG A 149 -23.66 -18.62 -3.60
C ARG A 149 -22.71 -17.52 -4.09
N GLU A 150 -22.69 -17.32 -5.36
CA GLU A 150 -21.99 -16.20 -6.00
C GLU A 150 -22.65 -14.85 -5.64
N PHE A 151 -21.85 -13.79 -5.65
CA PHE A 151 -22.32 -12.42 -5.39
C PHE A 151 -23.13 -11.90 -6.56
N THR A 152 -24.23 -11.23 -6.28
CA THR A 152 -25.07 -10.55 -7.26
C THR A 152 -24.41 -9.27 -7.79
N LYS A 153 -24.92 -8.73 -8.90
CA LYS A 153 -24.44 -7.45 -9.47
C LYS A 153 -24.51 -6.27 -8.47
N ILE A 154 -25.51 -6.26 -7.61
CA ILE A 154 -25.67 -5.20 -6.60
C ILE A 154 -24.59 -5.34 -5.53
N GLU A 155 -24.35 -6.56 -5.06
CA GLU A 155 -23.30 -6.86 -4.10
C GLU A 155 -21.90 -6.53 -4.67
N PHE A 156 -21.64 -6.82 -5.94
CA PHE A 156 -20.42 -6.41 -6.62
C PHE A 156 -20.23 -4.88 -6.68
N ASN A 157 -21.28 -4.11 -6.87
CA ASN A 157 -21.19 -2.65 -6.85
C ASN A 157 -20.79 -2.13 -5.47
N VAL A 158 -21.27 -2.75 -4.39
CA VAL A 158 -20.87 -2.39 -3.02
C VAL A 158 -19.43 -2.82 -2.75
N ILE A 159 -19.04 -4.04 -3.15
CA ILE A 159 -17.66 -4.51 -3.06
C ILE A 159 -16.72 -3.55 -3.77
N LYS A 160 -17.08 -3.07 -4.97
CA LYS A 160 -16.27 -2.10 -5.70
C LYS A 160 -16.08 -0.80 -4.92
N LYS A 161 -17.13 -0.26 -4.30
CA LYS A 161 -17.00 0.93 -3.44
C LYS A 161 -16.09 0.70 -2.24
N LEU A 162 -16.15 -0.50 -1.63
CA LEU A 162 -15.24 -0.87 -0.56
C LEU A 162 -13.77 -0.95 -1.04
N ILE A 163 -13.54 -1.49 -2.23
CA ILE A 163 -12.20 -1.54 -2.82
C ILE A 163 -11.68 -0.14 -3.15
N ASP A 164 -12.54 0.73 -3.69
CA ASP A 164 -12.16 2.13 -3.94
C ASP A 164 -11.76 2.82 -2.63
N LEU A 165 -12.51 2.58 -1.53
CA LEU A 165 -12.17 3.08 -0.20
C LEU A 165 -10.83 2.53 0.30
N VAL A 166 -10.62 1.20 0.21
CA VAL A 166 -9.36 0.55 0.58
C VAL A 166 -8.21 1.13 -0.23
N SER A 167 -8.38 1.33 -1.54
CA SER A 167 -7.35 1.87 -2.43
C SER A 167 -6.93 3.28 -2.03
N ILE A 168 -7.88 4.17 -1.77
CA ILE A 168 -7.61 5.55 -1.33
C ILE A 168 -6.88 5.57 0.00
N GLU A 169 -7.31 4.77 0.98
CA GLU A 169 -6.69 4.75 2.31
C GLU A 169 -5.32 4.05 2.27
N MET A 170 -5.12 3.08 1.37
CA MET A 170 -3.83 2.45 1.14
C MET A 170 -2.82 3.45 0.54
N GLU A 171 -3.21 4.24 -0.46
CA GLU A 171 -2.37 5.30 -1.02
C GLU A 171 -1.92 6.31 0.05
N LYS A 172 -2.85 6.74 0.91
CA LYS A 172 -2.55 7.64 2.03
C LYS A 172 -1.59 7.01 3.04
N ALA A 173 -1.76 5.72 3.32
CA ALA A 173 -0.92 5.01 4.27
C ALA A 173 0.52 4.82 3.76
N TRP A 174 0.68 4.53 2.46
CA TRP A 174 1.97 4.36 1.81
C TRP A 174 2.71 5.68 1.56
N SER A 175 1.99 6.79 1.36
CA SER A 175 2.55 8.11 0.99
C SER A 175 3.79 8.55 1.79
N PRO A 176 3.95 8.30 3.11
CA PRO A 176 5.16 8.69 3.84
C PRO A 176 6.40 7.91 3.45
N VAL A 177 6.24 6.66 2.97
CA VAL A 177 7.33 5.75 2.61
C VAL A 177 7.59 5.80 1.11
N TYR A 178 6.56 5.53 0.33
CA TYR A 178 6.61 5.52 -1.13
C TYR A 178 5.24 5.86 -1.71
N GLU A 179 5.18 6.70 -2.73
CA GLU A 179 3.93 7.10 -3.37
C GLU A 179 3.45 5.98 -4.30
N ILE A 180 2.24 5.48 -4.06
CA ILE A 180 1.60 4.46 -4.89
C ILE A 180 0.28 4.99 -5.45
N HIS A 181 -0.08 4.53 -6.64
CA HIS A 181 -1.38 4.78 -7.25
C HIS A 181 -2.09 3.46 -7.48
N CYS A 182 -3.21 3.29 -6.78
CA CYS A 182 -3.97 2.05 -6.76
C CYS A 182 -5.13 2.11 -7.74
N LYS A 183 -5.29 1.07 -8.56
CA LYS A 183 -6.39 0.96 -9.50
C LYS A 183 -7.03 -0.42 -9.41
N TYR A 184 -8.32 -0.46 -9.12
CA TYR A 184 -9.07 -1.70 -9.17
C TYR A 184 -9.00 -2.32 -10.57
N SER A 185 -8.67 -3.61 -10.65
CA SER A 185 -8.59 -4.36 -11.89
C SER A 185 -9.81 -5.28 -12.06
N ARG A 186 -9.93 -6.29 -11.21
CA ARG A 186 -11.01 -7.27 -11.26
C ARG A 186 -11.19 -7.99 -9.93
N SER A 187 -12.33 -8.67 -9.79
CA SER A 187 -12.61 -9.56 -8.66
C SER A 187 -12.70 -11.01 -9.14
N GLU A 188 -12.22 -11.92 -8.32
CA GLU A 188 -12.29 -13.37 -8.52
C GLU A 188 -12.93 -14.02 -7.30
N ILE A 189 -13.73 -15.06 -7.54
CA ILE A 189 -14.40 -15.81 -6.45
C ILE A 189 -13.63 -17.08 -6.13
N ASN A 190 -12.95 -17.63 -7.11
CA ASN A 190 -12.13 -18.83 -6.95
C ASN A 190 -10.65 -18.47 -6.94
N PRO A 191 -9.94 -18.74 -5.86
CA PRO A 191 -8.51 -18.46 -5.73
C PRO A 191 -7.65 -19.07 -6.86
N ASN A 192 -8.07 -20.21 -7.40
CA ASN A 192 -7.33 -20.89 -8.46
C ASN A 192 -7.31 -20.12 -9.80
N TYR A 193 -8.16 -19.12 -9.97
CA TYR A 193 -8.17 -18.28 -11.18
C TYR A 193 -7.16 -17.13 -11.12
N ILE A 194 -6.54 -16.92 -9.98
CA ILE A 194 -5.47 -15.92 -9.83
C ILE A 194 -4.14 -16.57 -10.21
N THR A 195 -3.79 -16.49 -11.48
CA THR A 195 -2.56 -17.07 -12.05
C THR A 195 -1.39 -16.07 -12.08
N MET A 196 -1.58 -14.87 -11.55
CA MET A 196 -0.56 -13.80 -11.55
C MET A 196 0.54 -14.03 -10.50
N VAL A 197 0.32 -14.90 -9.54
CA VAL A 197 1.27 -15.28 -8.48
C VAL A 197 1.62 -16.74 -8.67
N ALA A 198 2.92 -17.06 -8.72
CA ALA A 198 3.35 -18.44 -8.78
C ALA A 198 3.04 -19.16 -7.44
N PRO A 199 2.67 -20.45 -7.45
CA PRO A 199 2.35 -21.18 -6.21
C PRO A 199 3.46 -21.15 -5.15
N GLU A 200 4.71 -21.21 -5.60
CA GLU A 200 5.90 -21.18 -4.74
C GLU A 200 6.35 -19.76 -4.39
N GLU A 201 5.68 -18.74 -4.93
CA GLU A 201 6.01 -17.35 -4.65
C GLU A 201 5.59 -17.01 -3.22
N ASN A 202 6.47 -16.28 -2.57
CA ASN A 202 6.20 -15.79 -1.25
C ASN A 202 5.37 -14.51 -1.30
N VAL A 203 4.40 -14.43 -0.40
CA VAL A 203 3.54 -13.26 -0.25
C VAL A 203 3.64 -12.71 1.18
N SER A 204 3.53 -11.40 1.31
CA SER A 204 3.24 -10.77 2.58
C SER A 204 1.74 -10.77 2.80
N LEU A 205 1.31 -11.23 3.95
CA LEU A 205 -0.08 -11.31 4.37
C LEU A 205 -0.29 -10.48 5.63
N CYS A 206 -1.23 -9.56 5.58
CA CYS A 206 -1.70 -8.81 6.73
C CYS A 206 -3.21 -9.00 6.87
N GLU A 207 -3.66 -9.36 8.05
CA GLU A 207 -5.08 -9.52 8.38
C GLU A 207 -5.54 -8.36 9.24
N PHE A 208 -6.70 -7.82 8.91
CA PHE A 208 -7.39 -6.78 9.65
C PHE A 208 -8.67 -7.37 10.23
N SER A 209 -8.80 -7.36 11.55
CA SER A 209 -10.06 -7.65 12.23
C SER A 209 -10.97 -6.44 12.14
N ILE A 210 -12.23 -6.65 11.78
CA ILE A 210 -13.21 -5.58 11.61
C ILE A 210 -14.43 -5.94 12.45
N GLU A 211 -14.74 -5.09 13.43
CA GLU A 211 -15.89 -5.24 14.32
C GLU A 211 -16.95 -4.21 13.97
N ILE A 212 -18.12 -4.70 13.59
CA ILE A 212 -19.29 -3.90 13.22
C ILE A 212 -20.44 -4.28 14.16
N GLY A 213 -20.64 -3.51 15.22
CA GLY A 213 -21.55 -3.89 16.31
C GLY A 213 -21.09 -5.21 16.94
N ASP A 214 -21.97 -6.22 16.96
CA ASP A 214 -21.66 -7.55 17.52
C ASP A 214 -21.02 -8.53 16.52
N ILE A 215 -20.77 -8.10 15.28
CA ILE A 215 -20.21 -8.95 14.23
C ILE A 215 -18.72 -8.69 14.09
N THR A 216 -17.93 -9.74 14.33
CA THR A 216 -16.50 -9.77 14.01
C THR A 216 -16.30 -10.42 12.64
N SER A 217 -15.60 -9.72 11.78
CA SER A 217 -15.23 -10.12 10.42
C SER A 217 -13.74 -9.82 10.18
N TRP A 218 -13.26 -10.18 9.01
CA TRP A 218 -11.87 -9.91 8.64
C TRP A 218 -11.74 -9.41 7.19
N MET A 219 -10.64 -8.71 6.96
CA MET A 219 -10.13 -8.36 5.64
C MET A 219 -8.66 -8.75 5.60
N LYS A 220 -8.19 -9.31 4.47
CA LYS A 220 -6.78 -9.63 4.29
C LYS A 220 -6.21 -8.87 3.10
N VAL A 221 -4.99 -8.40 3.27
CA VAL A 221 -4.19 -7.83 2.18
C VAL A 221 -3.03 -8.75 1.92
N CYS A 222 -2.96 -9.26 0.70
CA CYS A 222 -1.91 -10.15 0.23
C CYS A 222 -1.11 -9.44 -0.87
N MET A 223 0.19 -9.26 -0.65
CA MET A 223 1.09 -8.61 -1.61
C MET A 223 2.26 -9.54 -1.94
N PRO A 224 2.50 -9.84 -3.24
CA PRO A 224 3.64 -10.65 -3.66
C PRO A 224 4.96 -10.03 -3.21
N TYR A 225 5.89 -10.86 -2.72
CA TYR A 225 7.17 -10.37 -2.21
C TYR A 225 8.00 -9.72 -3.32
N GLY A 226 7.89 -10.21 -4.55
CA GLY A 226 8.55 -9.62 -5.72
C GLY A 226 8.17 -8.15 -5.97
N VAL A 227 6.93 -7.74 -5.64
CA VAL A 227 6.50 -6.34 -5.71
C VAL A 227 7.17 -5.51 -4.61
N LEU A 228 7.26 -6.05 -3.39
CA LEU A 228 7.91 -5.38 -2.25
C LEU A 228 9.42 -5.25 -2.44
N GLU A 229 10.05 -6.19 -3.15
CA GLU A 229 11.48 -6.18 -3.43
C GLU A 229 11.89 -4.96 -4.25
N THR A 230 11.04 -4.48 -5.14
CA THR A 230 11.30 -3.28 -5.96
C THR A 230 11.47 -2.01 -5.12
N VAL A 231 10.84 -1.96 -3.95
CA VAL A 231 10.87 -0.81 -3.02
C VAL A 231 11.50 -1.18 -1.66
N LYS A 232 12.21 -2.30 -1.62
CA LYS A 232 12.81 -2.83 -0.39
C LYS A 232 13.66 -1.79 0.36
N SER A 233 14.44 -0.99 -0.36
CA SER A 233 15.28 0.06 0.24
C SER A 233 14.48 1.08 1.07
N TYR A 234 13.24 1.38 0.66
CA TYR A 234 12.34 2.27 1.39
C TYR A 234 11.63 1.56 2.54
N LEU A 235 11.47 0.24 2.46
CA LEU A 235 10.76 -0.55 3.47
C LEU A 235 11.65 -1.05 4.62
N MET A 236 12.98 -0.95 4.48
CA MET A 236 13.93 -1.39 5.52
C MET A 236 14.03 -0.44 6.71
N SER A 237 13.61 0.82 6.55
CA SER A 237 13.60 1.81 7.61
C SER A 237 12.18 2.35 7.83
N THR A 238 11.75 2.40 9.08
CA THR A 238 10.51 3.10 9.45
C THR A 238 10.76 4.60 9.45
N PRO A 239 9.94 5.41 8.76
CA PRO A 239 10.03 6.86 8.86
C PRO A 239 9.87 7.29 10.31
N SER A 240 10.80 8.07 10.84
CA SER A 240 10.63 8.62 12.17
C SER A 240 9.51 9.69 12.15
N ARG A 241 8.89 9.92 13.29
CA ARG A 241 7.86 10.97 13.41
C ARG A 241 8.45 12.35 13.07
N GLU A 242 9.69 12.59 13.48
CA GLU A 242 10.41 13.82 13.19
C GLU A 242 10.67 14.01 11.69
N ASP A 243 11.05 12.93 10.98
CA ASP A 243 11.25 12.95 9.53
C ASP A 243 9.95 13.28 8.79
N MET A 244 8.81 12.74 9.25
CA MET A 244 7.51 13.04 8.64
C MET A 244 7.09 14.50 8.87
N GLU A 245 7.21 15.01 10.07
CA GLU A 245 6.90 16.42 10.38
C GLU A 245 7.82 17.38 9.61
N MET A 246 9.09 17.03 9.47
CA MET A 246 10.05 17.80 8.68
C MET A 246 9.69 17.78 7.18
N ARG A 247 9.31 16.63 6.65
CA ARG A 247 8.87 16.48 5.25
C ARG A 247 7.59 17.26 4.95
N GLU A 248 6.60 17.22 5.84
CA GLU A 248 5.37 18.02 5.69
C GLU A 248 5.65 19.53 5.71
N LYS A 249 6.47 20.00 6.64
CA LYS A 249 6.92 21.40 6.68
C LYS A 249 7.66 21.78 5.41
N TRP A 250 8.56 20.94 4.96
CA TRP A 250 9.31 21.17 3.72
C TRP A 250 8.39 21.25 2.49
N LEU A 251 7.42 20.32 2.37
CA LEU A 251 6.44 20.33 1.28
C LEU A 251 5.55 21.58 1.30
N SER A 252 5.12 22.04 2.48
CA SER A 252 4.32 23.27 2.59
C SER A 252 5.13 24.50 2.17
N GLN A 253 6.38 24.61 2.63
CA GLN A 253 7.29 25.67 2.23
C GLN A 253 7.61 25.64 0.72
N LEU A 254 7.77 24.41 0.16
CA LEU A 254 8.00 24.28 -1.28
C LEU A 254 6.81 24.76 -2.10
N LYS A 255 5.58 24.39 -1.67
CA LYS A 255 4.34 24.88 -2.33
C LYS A 255 4.25 26.39 -2.31
N GLU A 256 4.52 27.04 -1.18
CA GLU A 256 4.54 28.51 -1.09
C GLU A 256 5.59 29.11 -2.01
N ARG A 257 6.83 28.59 -1.99
CA ARG A 257 7.91 29.11 -2.85
C ARG A 257 7.64 28.91 -4.33
N VAL A 258 6.97 27.80 -4.71
CA VAL A 258 6.58 27.58 -6.12
C VAL A 258 5.56 28.62 -6.59
N LEU A 259 4.66 29.09 -5.71
CA LEU A 259 3.72 30.16 -6.04
C LEU A 259 4.40 31.53 -6.21
N ASP A 260 5.55 31.75 -5.58
CA ASP A 260 6.31 33.01 -5.67
C ASP A 260 7.28 33.05 -6.86
N VAL A 261 7.40 31.94 -7.62
CA VAL A 261 8.30 31.88 -8.77
C VAL A 261 7.82 32.87 -9.89
N PRO A 262 8.62 33.88 -10.28
CA PRO A 262 8.26 34.78 -11.35
C PRO A 262 8.26 34.04 -12.69
N LEU A 263 7.17 34.17 -13.44
CA LEU A 263 7.01 33.58 -14.76
C LEU A 263 7.05 34.66 -15.83
N GLU A 264 7.84 34.43 -16.88
CA GLU A 264 7.84 35.32 -18.06
C GLU A 264 6.60 35.04 -18.91
N ILE A 265 5.80 36.10 -19.08
CA ILE A 265 4.59 36.07 -19.91
C ILE A 265 4.84 36.83 -21.18
N ARG A 266 4.60 36.18 -22.32
CA ARG A 266 4.72 36.79 -23.65
C ARG A 266 3.37 36.90 -24.31
N ALA A 267 2.99 38.11 -24.67
CA ALA A 267 1.81 38.40 -25.49
C ALA A 267 2.21 38.44 -26.96
N LEU A 268 1.75 37.47 -27.74
CA LEU A 268 2.09 37.35 -29.14
C LEU A 268 1.09 38.13 -29.99
N LEU A 269 1.52 39.27 -30.54
CA LEU A 269 0.68 40.12 -31.36
C LEU A 269 0.28 39.48 -32.70
N GLY A 270 1.17 38.72 -33.29
CA GLY A 270 0.96 38.05 -34.56
C GLY A 270 2.26 37.44 -35.09
N LYS A 271 2.16 36.70 -36.18
CA LYS A 271 3.28 36.06 -36.88
C LYS A 271 3.29 36.49 -38.33
N LYS A 272 4.47 36.57 -38.92
CA LYS A 272 4.64 36.75 -40.36
C LYS A 272 5.73 35.81 -40.84
N LYS A 273 5.43 35.03 -41.85
CA LYS A 273 6.45 34.26 -42.59
C LYS A 273 6.98 35.18 -43.70
N MET A 274 8.30 35.35 -43.79
CA MET A 274 8.97 36.11 -44.83
C MET A 274 10.23 35.36 -45.28
N HIS A 275 10.71 35.69 -46.50
CA HIS A 275 11.98 35.16 -46.99
C HIS A 275 13.15 35.89 -46.32
N ILE A 276 14.30 35.20 -46.22
CA ILE A 276 15.52 35.80 -45.65
C ILE A 276 15.92 37.09 -46.37
N GLN A 277 15.75 37.13 -47.68
CA GLN A 277 16.04 38.30 -48.47
C GLN A 277 15.18 39.52 -48.09
N GLU A 278 13.88 39.30 -47.80
CA GLU A 278 12.98 40.37 -47.33
C GLU A 278 13.37 40.82 -45.91
N PHE A 279 13.75 39.84 -45.05
CA PHE A 279 14.20 40.14 -43.70
C PHE A 279 15.46 41.03 -43.68
N MET A 280 16.43 40.77 -44.56
CA MET A 280 17.66 41.56 -44.67
C MET A 280 17.45 42.98 -45.20
N GLN A 281 16.29 43.26 -45.80
CA GLN A 281 15.93 44.56 -46.32
C GLN A 281 15.08 45.42 -45.38
N ILE A 282 14.80 44.90 -44.16
CA ILE A 282 14.03 45.64 -43.16
C ILE A 282 14.88 46.80 -42.65
N ALA A 283 14.37 48.01 -42.77
CA ALA A 283 14.96 49.24 -42.26
C ALA A 283 14.01 49.92 -41.26
N GLU A 284 14.49 50.97 -40.59
CA GLU A 284 13.65 51.83 -39.75
C GLU A 284 12.50 52.42 -40.63
N ASP A 285 11.32 52.56 -39.99
CA ASP A 285 10.06 52.97 -40.59
C ASP A 285 9.35 51.98 -41.53
N ASN A 286 9.85 50.74 -41.66
CA ASN A 286 9.13 49.74 -42.41
C ASN A 286 7.93 49.21 -41.61
N ILE A 287 6.80 49.02 -42.29
CA ILE A 287 5.56 48.43 -41.68
C ILE A 287 5.54 46.96 -41.95
N ILE A 288 5.53 46.20 -40.86
CA ILE A 288 5.38 44.75 -40.92
C ILE A 288 3.92 44.39 -40.63
N VAL A 289 3.21 43.93 -41.66
CA VAL A 289 1.84 43.43 -41.49
C VAL A 289 1.89 41.99 -40.96
N VAL A 290 1.23 41.75 -39.86
CA VAL A 290 1.10 40.44 -39.21
C VAL A 290 -0.21 39.74 -39.59
N ASP A 291 -0.35 38.48 -39.26
CA ASP A 291 -1.45 37.57 -39.63
C ASP A 291 -2.75 37.74 -38.81
N ARG A 292 -2.88 38.85 -38.05
CA ARG A 292 -4.03 39.11 -37.18
C ARG A 292 -4.58 40.51 -37.32
N TYR A 293 -5.90 40.64 -37.12
CA TYR A 293 -6.56 41.96 -37.08
C TYR A 293 -6.51 42.55 -35.67
N VAL A 294 -6.69 43.85 -35.56
CA VAL A 294 -6.59 44.60 -34.28
C VAL A 294 -7.58 44.14 -33.22
N ASN A 295 -8.74 43.62 -33.64
CA ASN A 295 -9.78 43.12 -32.73
C ASN A 295 -9.70 41.64 -32.41
N ASP A 296 -8.77 40.91 -33.05
CA ASP A 296 -8.61 39.48 -32.81
C ASP A 296 -7.99 39.23 -31.43
N PRO A 297 -8.38 38.14 -30.76
CA PRO A 297 -7.75 37.77 -29.51
C PRO A 297 -6.28 37.36 -29.73
N ILE A 298 -5.40 37.84 -28.87
CA ILE A 298 -3.98 37.53 -28.92
C ILE A 298 -3.66 36.36 -28.01
N ASP A 299 -2.65 35.56 -28.38
CA ASP A 299 -2.17 34.44 -27.58
C ASP A 299 -1.21 34.92 -26.50
N ILE A 300 -1.44 34.47 -25.28
CA ILE A 300 -0.58 34.74 -24.14
C ILE A 300 0.13 33.43 -23.79
N ALA A 301 1.43 33.40 -24.00
CA ALA A 301 2.26 32.27 -23.76
C ALA A 301 3.05 32.44 -22.45
N ILE A 302 3.16 31.38 -21.70
CA ILE A 302 4.11 31.21 -20.59
C ILE A 302 5.22 30.33 -21.15
N TYR A 303 6.42 30.88 -21.25
CA TYR A 303 7.51 30.30 -22.05
C TYR A 303 7.05 30.03 -23.51
N GLU A 304 7.02 28.77 -23.91
CA GLU A 304 6.64 28.34 -25.26
C GLU A 304 5.19 27.85 -25.39
N LYS A 305 4.46 27.73 -24.27
CA LYS A 305 3.09 27.20 -24.26
C LYS A 305 2.06 28.33 -24.14
N THR A 306 1.17 28.44 -25.11
CA THR A 306 -0.01 29.30 -25.01
C THR A 306 -0.93 28.79 -23.90
N LYS A 307 -1.18 29.64 -22.91
CA LYS A 307 -2.06 29.30 -21.76
C LYS A 307 -3.33 30.14 -21.72
N PHE A 308 -3.30 31.35 -22.31
CA PHE A 308 -4.45 32.21 -22.26
C PHE A 308 -4.63 32.91 -23.62
N ARG A 309 -5.84 33.37 -23.89
CA ARG A 309 -6.19 34.29 -24.96
C ARG A 309 -6.83 35.53 -24.37
N GLY A 310 -6.57 36.69 -24.99
CA GLY A 310 -7.09 37.93 -24.47
C GLY A 310 -7.03 39.08 -25.50
N LYS A 311 -7.62 40.21 -25.16
CA LYS A 311 -7.62 41.41 -25.97
C LYS A 311 -6.63 42.43 -25.47
N MET A 312 -5.94 43.09 -26.42
CA MET A 312 -5.05 44.20 -26.13
C MET A 312 -5.82 45.43 -25.69
N GLY A 313 -5.25 46.20 -24.79
CA GLY A 313 -5.81 47.48 -24.36
C GLY A 313 -4.79 48.34 -23.60
N ILE A 314 -5.27 49.43 -23.08
CA ILE A 314 -4.51 50.34 -22.22
C ILE A 314 -5.17 50.37 -20.85
N TYR A 315 -4.41 50.08 -19.80
CA TYR A 315 -4.86 50.15 -18.42
C TYR A 315 -3.92 51.06 -17.61
N LYS A 316 -4.47 52.13 -17.03
CA LYS A 316 -3.71 53.11 -16.24
C LYS A 316 -2.48 53.66 -16.99
N GLY A 317 -2.62 53.93 -18.30
CA GLY A 317 -1.55 54.47 -19.14
C GLY A 317 -0.53 53.45 -19.66
N ASN A 318 -0.59 52.22 -19.22
CA ASN A 318 0.30 51.13 -19.65
C ASN A 318 -0.38 50.20 -20.64
N LYS A 319 0.41 49.59 -21.56
CA LYS A 319 -0.07 48.54 -22.44
C LYS A 319 -0.48 47.33 -21.60
N ALA A 320 -1.69 46.84 -21.79
CA ALA A 320 -2.26 45.72 -21.01
C ALA A 320 -2.96 44.73 -21.92
N VAL A 321 -3.13 43.52 -21.42
CA VAL A 321 -3.93 42.48 -22.08
C VAL A 321 -4.99 41.99 -21.09
N LYS A 322 -6.26 42.06 -21.53
CA LYS A 322 -7.38 41.50 -20.77
C LYS A 322 -7.53 40.04 -21.15
N ILE A 323 -7.34 39.13 -20.19
CA ILE A 323 -7.54 37.69 -20.39
C ILE A 323 -9.04 37.43 -20.56
N GLU A 324 -9.43 36.71 -21.62
CA GLU A 324 -10.82 36.35 -21.92
C GLU A 324 -11.03 34.84 -21.84
N GLU A 325 -10.04 34.00 -22.24
CA GLU A 325 -10.16 32.55 -22.29
C GLU A 325 -8.88 31.85 -21.82
N LEU A 326 -9.07 30.64 -21.27
CA LEU A 326 -7.99 29.71 -21.05
C LEU A 326 -7.76 28.90 -22.33
N ALA A 327 -6.54 28.93 -22.86
CA ALA A 327 -6.17 28.05 -23.95
C ALA A 327 -5.84 26.68 -23.38
N SER A 328 -6.65 25.68 -23.71
CA SER A 328 -6.49 24.27 -23.28
C SER A 328 -5.27 23.60 -23.96
#